data_c3dbf71d3a3bd4c3700d89212f777735
#
_entry.id   c3dbf71d3a3bd4c3700d89212f777735
#
_cell.length_a   1.000
_cell.length_b   1.000
_cell.length_c   1.000
_cell.angle_alpha   90.00
_cell.angle_beta   90.00
_cell.angle_gamma   90.00
#
_symmetry.space_group_name_H-M   'P 1'
#
loop_
_entity.id
_entity.type
_entity.pdbx_description
1 polymer ?
#
loop_
_entity_poly.entity_id
_entity_poly.type
_entity_poly.pdbx_seq_one_letter_code
_entity_poly.pdbx_strand_id
1 'polypeptide(L)'
;MDTKLIVSASPHLRSEETTTGLMANVIVALTPCVVASAIIFGLRALLVTAVSVVACVAFEWLYCKLLKKANPISDLSAVVTGIILAMNVPVGMPIGELLIGDFVAIIVVKQLFGGIGMNFANPALVGRIVLFVSFAGAMNNWVFPDAAVDQLSSATPLAVADPNKLSLLDLFMGVHGGVLGETCALAIVLGLIYLVVTKTISIAIPAAYVGSMFVFYLIATHSVHAALVAVLSGGLLFGAVFMATDYVTSPFTLKGKLVYGVALGVVTFAIRYWGSYTEGVSFALLFMNLWVPYINDLTRQTPYGYVKPAKKEAAGK
;
A
#
# COMPACT_ATOMS: atom_id res chain seq x y z
N MET A 1 -48.84 33.49 -8.62
CA MET A 1 -47.90 32.74 -7.75
C MET A 1 -46.56 32.73 -8.46
N ASP A 2 -45.65 33.58 -8.02
CA ASP A 2 -44.28 33.59 -8.54
C ASP A 2 -43.55 32.35 -8.02
N THR A 3 -43.50 31.31 -8.84
CA THR A 3 -42.67 30.13 -8.57
C THR A 3 -41.18 30.55 -8.74
N LYS A 4 -40.53 30.90 -7.66
CA LYS A 4 -39.10 31.12 -7.68
C LYS A 4 -38.41 29.79 -8.01
N LEU A 5 -37.81 29.70 -9.17
CA LEU A 5 -36.97 28.58 -9.55
C LEU A 5 -35.69 28.64 -8.70
N ILE A 6 -35.41 27.56 -7.97
CA ILE A 6 -34.15 27.42 -7.21
C ILE A 6 -33.11 26.90 -8.19
N VAL A 7 -32.12 27.73 -8.51
CA VAL A 7 -30.96 27.34 -9.30
C VAL A 7 -29.81 27.04 -8.33
N SER A 8 -29.35 25.81 -8.30
CA SER A 8 -28.18 25.40 -7.51
C SER A 8 -27.02 25.08 -8.46
N ALA A 9 -25.80 25.36 -7.98
CA ALA A 9 -24.59 24.97 -8.73
C ALA A 9 -24.45 23.44 -8.77
N SER A 10 -23.99 22.91 -9.91
CA SER A 10 -23.65 21.47 -10.03
C SER A 10 -22.44 21.11 -9.17
N PRO A 11 -22.36 19.88 -8.66
CA PRO A 11 -23.29 18.77 -8.88
C PRO A 11 -24.53 18.86 -7.99
N HIS A 12 -25.69 18.53 -8.56
CA HIS A 12 -26.99 18.53 -7.85
C HIS A 12 -27.18 17.30 -6.97
N LEU A 13 -26.48 16.20 -7.28
CA LEU A 13 -26.44 14.96 -6.50
C LEU A 13 -25.06 14.86 -5.86
N ARG A 14 -25.01 14.66 -4.55
CA ARG A 14 -23.77 14.45 -3.78
C ARG A 14 -23.83 13.09 -3.11
N SER A 15 -22.69 12.39 -3.07
CA SER A 15 -22.53 11.20 -2.22
C SER A 15 -22.52 11.61 -0.75
N GLU A 16 -23.07 10.78 0.11
CA GLU A 16 -22.97 10.93 1.57
C GLU A 16 -21.57 10.53 2.10
N GLU A 17 -20.78 9.87 1.26
CA GLU A 17 -19.43 9.46 1.62
C GLU A 17 -18.52 10.66 1.76
N THR A 18 -17.84 10.74 2.89
CA THR A 18 -16.84 11.77 3.20
C THR A 18 -15.43 11.20 3.19
N THR A 19 -14.43 12.04 2.91
CA THR A 19 -13.01 11.65 2.98
C THR A 19 -12.66 11.08 4.35
N THR A 20 -13.14 11.70 5.42
CA THR A 20 -12.95 11.21 6.80
C THR A 20 -13.56 9.82 7.01
N GLY A 21 -14.76 9.57 6.47
CA GLY A 21 -15.41 8.25 6.54
C GLY A 21 -14.61 7.17 5.82
N LEU A 22 -14.11 7.47 4.62
CA LEU A 22 -13.25 6.55 3.87
C LEU A 22 -11.94 6.24 4.60
N MET A 23 -11.27 7.26 5.17
CA MET A 23 -10.05 7.06 5.96
C MET A 23 -10.32 6.29 7.27
N ALA A 24 -11.47 6.53 7.91
CA ALA A 24 -11.90 5.75 9.08
C ALA A 24 -12.09 4.27 8.73
N ASN A 25 -12.71 3.94 7.58
CA ASN A 25 -12.85 2.56 7.11
C ASN A 25 -11.48 1.89 6.90
N VAL A 26 -10.50 2.61 6.37
CA VAL A 26 -9.14 2.08 6.21
C VAL A 26 -8.48 1.82 7.59
N ILE A 27 -8.67 2.70 8.56
CA ILE A 27 -8.15 2.51 9.94
C ILE A 27 -8.78 1.25 10.56
N VAL A 28 -10.11 1.07 10.43
CA VAL A 28 -10.80 -0.12 10.93
C VAL A 28 -10.25 -1.38 10.25
N ALA A 29 -10.02 -1.35 8.93
CA ALA A 29 -9.45 -2.47 8.20
C ALA A 29 -7.99 -2.80 8.57
N LEU A 30 -7.21 -1.81 9.02
CA LEU A 30 -5.84 -1.99 9.52
C LEU A 30 -5.80 -2.50 10.96
N THR A 31 -6.88 -2.33 11.74
CA THR A 31 -6.93 -2.75 13.15
C THR A 31 -6.58 -4.22 13.36
N PRO A 32 -7.08 -5.20 12.58
CA PRO A 32 -6.67 -6.60 12.70
C PRO A 32 -5.16 -6.80 12.55
N CYS A 33 -4.51 -6.07 11.62
CA CYS A 33 -3.05 -6.14 11.42
C CYS A 33 -2.29 -5.59 12.63
N VAL A 34 -2.75 -4.47 13.20
CA VAL A 34 -2.17 -3.88 14.43
C VAL A 34 -2.32 -4.82 15.61
N VAL A 35 -3.49 -5.43 15.79
CA VAL A 35 -3.74 -6.40 16.86
C VAL A 35 -2.87 -7.65 16.68
N ALA A 36 -2.81 -8.20 15.46
CA ALA A 36 -1.97 -9.36 15.17
C ALA A 36 -0.49 -9.06 15.44
N SER A 37 0.01 -7.89 15.02
CA SER A 37 1.39 -7.50 15.30
C SER A 37 1.68 -7.33 16.80
N ALA A 38 0.71 -6.86 17.58
CA ALA A 38 0.83 -6.74 19.03
C ALA A 38 0.86 -8.12 19.72
N ILE A 39 0.11 -9.10 19.22
CA ILE A 39 0.11 -10.47 19.73
C ILE A 39 1.44 -11.18 19.39
N ILE A 40 1.94 -11.00 18.16
CA ILE A 40 3.13 -11.68 17.67
C ILE A 40 4.42 -11.07 18.23
N PHE A 41 4.54 -9.73 18.21
CA PHE A 41 5.76 -8.99 18.57
C PHE A 41 5.68 -8.25 19.91
N GLY A 42 4.55 -8.35 20.60
CA GLY A 42 4.35 -7.73 21.91
C GLY A 42 4.11 -6.22 21.88
N LEU A 43 4.20 -5.61 23.09
CA LEU A 43 3.88 -4.19 23.29
C LEU A 43 4.75 -3.21 22.49
N ARG A 44 5.95 -3.62 22.10
CA ARG A 44 6.84 -2.77 21.28
C ARG A 44 6.23 -2.47 19.91
N ALA A 45 5.48 -3.41 19.32
CA ALA A 45 4.76 -3.17 18.07
C ALA A 45 3.72 -2.05 18.20
N LEU A 46 2.97 -2.03 19.31
CA LEU A 46 2.02 -0.95 19.60
C LEU A 46 2.73 0.40 19.84
N LEU A 47 3.87 0.38 20.53
CA LEU A 47 4.68 1.59 20.75
C LEU A 47 5.16 2.17 19.42
N VAL A 48 5.74 1.36 18.53
CA VAL A 48 6.20 1.80 17.19
C VAL A 48 5.04 2.38 16.40
N THR A 49 3.89 1.71 16.38
CA THR A 49 2.69 2.19 15.68
C THR A 49 2.17 3.50 16.27
N ALA A 50 2.07 3.60 17.59
CA ALA A 50 1.59 4.81 18.25
C ALA A 50 2.53 6.00 18.03
N VAL A 51 3.85 5.80 18.12
CA VAL A 51 4.85 6.85 17.86
C VAL A 51 4.76 7.35 16.42
N SER A 52 4.69 6.46 15.43
CA SER A 52 4.57 6.85 14.02
C SER A 52 3.28 7.63 13.76
N VAL A 53 2.14 7.20 14.31
CA VAL A 53 0.87 7.91 14.16
C VAL A 53 0.95 9.32 14.78
N VAL A 54 1.44 9.43 16.02
CA VAL A 54 1.59 10.73 16.70
C VAL A 54 2.56 11.63 15.94
N ALA A 55 3.68 11.09 15.46
CA ALA A 55 4.67 11.83 14.69
C ALA A 55 4.08 12.36 13.36
N CYS A 56 3.38 11.51 12.61
CA CYS A 56 2.73 11.90 11.35
C CYS A 56 1.72 13.04 11.57
N VAL A 57 0.86 12.93 12.58
CA VAL A 57 -0.12 13.96 12.92
C VAL A 57 0.57 15.24 13.39
N ALA A 58 1.62 15.13 14.21
CA ALA A 58 2.37 16.28 14.69
C ALA A 58 3.10 17.02 13.56
N PHE A 59 3.73 16.30 12.62
CA PHE A 59 4.39 16.90 11.46
C PHE A 59 3.39 17.60 10.54
N GLU A 60 2.22 17.01 10.30
CA GLU A 60 1.17 17.65 9.50
C GLU A 60 0.66 18.92 10.17
N TRP A 61 0.36 18.85 11.47
CA TRP A 61 -0.07 20.02 12.25
C TRP A 61 0.97 21.13 12.24
N LEU A 62 2.23 20.80 12.52
CA LEU A 62 3.33 21.76 12.57
C LEU A 62 3.51 22.46 11.22
N TYR A 63 3.50 21.71 10.12
CA TYR A 63 3.59 22.25 8.78
C TYR A 63 2.47 23.24 8.47
N CYS A 64 1.22 22.83 8.73
CA CYS A 64 0.07 23.70 8.48
C CYS A 64 0.08 24.95 9.35
N LYS A 65 0.50 24.84 10.61
CA LYS A 65 0.64 25.98 11.54
C LYS A 65 1.73 26.95 11.07
N LEU A 66 2.90 26.45 10.66
CA LEU A 66 4.01 27.28 10.19
C LEU A 66 3.66 28.04 8.91
N LEU A 67 2.97 27.40 7.97
CA LEU A 67 2.58 27.98 6.69
C LEU A 67 1.20 28.66 6.71
N LYS A 68 0.56 28.75 7.87
CA LYS A 68 -0.78 29.36 8.06
C LYS A 68 -1.84 28.76 7.10
N LYS A 69 -1.73 27.46 6.80
CA LYS A 69 -2.71 26.73 5.99
C LYS A 69 -3.84 26.18 6.88
N ALA A 70 -4.99 25.88 6.26
CA ALA A 70 -6.08 25.18 6.95
C ALA A 70 -5.55 23.82 7.45
N ASN A 71 -5.97 23.45 8.67
CA ASN A 71 -5.50 22.23 9.30
C ASN A 71 -6.35 21.03 8.88
N PRO A 72 -5.78 20.04 8.15
CA PRO A 72 -6.53 18.89 7.66
C PRO A 72 -6.56 17.69 8.62
N ILE A 73 -6.11 17.82 9.87
CA ILE A 73 -6.03 16.69 10.83
C ILE A 73 -7.33 15.87 10.92
N SER A 74 -8.48 16.55 10.76
CA SER A 74 -9.80 15.90 10.83
C SER A 74 -10.07 14.90 9.69
N ASP A 75 -9.26 14.87 8.63
CA ASP A 75 -9.40 13.95 7.53
C ASP A 75 -8.83 12.55 7.82
N LEU A 76 -8.12 12.36 8.93
CA LEU A 76 -7.49 11.13 9.40
C LEU A 76 -6.39 10.56 8.47
N SER A 77 -6.04 11.24 7.40
CA SER A 77 -5.08 10.74 6.41
C SER A 77 -3.65 10.61 6.97
N ALA A 78 -3.24 11.49 7.89
CA ALA A 78 -1.95 11.36 8.58
C ALA A 78 -1.91 10.13 9.50
N VAL A 79 -3.04 9.82 10.15
CA VAL A 79 -3.17 8.62 10.98
C VAL A 79 -3.00 7.36 10.12
N VAL A 80 -3.70 7.29 8.98
CA VAL A 80 -3.56 6.18 8.02
C VAL A 80 -2.12 6.04 7.55
N THR A 81 -1.47 7.15 7.16
CA THR A 81 -0.07 7.14 6.72
C THR A 81 0.86 6.59 7.80
N GLY A 82 0.70 7.04 9.06
CA GLY A 82 1.51 6.58 10.19
C GLY A 82 1.30 5.09 10.48
N ILE A 83 0.05 4.58 10.47
CA ILE A 83 -0.22 3.16 10.66
C ILE A 83 0.42 2.33 9.53
N ILE A 84 0.22 2.71 8.27
CA ILE A 84 0.79 1.98 7.12
C ILE A 84 2.32 2.00 7.17
N LEU A 85 2.96 3.12 7.50
CA LEU A 85 4.42 3.19 7.60
C LEU A 85 4.93 2.31 8.75
N ALA A 86 4.31 2.40 9.94
CA ALA A 86 4.66 1.56 11.08
C ALA A 86 4.53 0.06 10.76
N MET A 87 3.45 -0.34 10.07
CA MET A 87 3.25 -1.72 9.65
C MET A 87 4.29 -2.19 8.61
N ASN A 88 5.00 -1.28 7.97
CA ASN A 88 6.03 -1.56 6.96
C ASN A 88 7.47 -1.50 7.49
N VAL A 89 7.68 -1.42 8.80
CA VAL A 89 9.01 -1.47 9.42
C VAL A 89 9.10 -2.64 10.40
N PRO A 90 10.32 -3.15 10.67
CA PRO A 90 10.52 -4.19 11.69
C PRO A 90 10.30 -3.63 13.09
N VAL A 91 9.90 -4.49 14.03
CA VAL A 91 9.65 -4.11 15.44
C VAL A 91 10.90 -3.56 16.12
N GLY A 92 12.10 -3.99 15.68
CA GLY A 92 13.39 -3.54 16.17
C GLY A 92 13.80 -2.13 15.76
N MET A 93 13.04 -1.48 14.88
CA MET A 93 13.38 -0.16 14.34
C MET A 93 13.61 0.88 15.43
N PRO A 94 14.76 1.61 15.42
CA PRO A 94 14.99 2.73 16.33
C PRO A 94 14.00 3.87 16.08
N ILE A 95 13.44 4.43 17.15
CA ILE A 95 12.41 5.48 17.05
C ILE A 95 12.92 6.71 16.29
N GLY A 96 14.20 7.10 16.49
CA GLY A 96 14.78 8.25 15.78
C GLY A 96 14.80 8.09 14.26
N GLU A 97 15.09 6.88 13.78
CA GLU A 97 15.08 6.57 12.35
C GLU A 97 13.66 6.52 11.81
N LEU A 98 12.71 5.91 12.55
CA LEU A 98 11.30 5.91 12.21
C LEU A 98 10.76 7.33 12.00
N LEU A 99 11.09 8.27 12.89
CA LEU A 99 10.68 9.68 12.77
C LEU A 99 11.19 10.33 11.48
N ILE A 100 12.34 9.95 10.96
CA ILE A 100 12.84 10.42 9.66
C ILE A 100 11.94 9.92 8.53
N GLY A 101 11.53 8.67 8.57
CA GLY A 101 10.56 8.10 7.61
C GLY A 101 9.21 8.82 7.66
N ASP A 102 8.67 9.04 8.86
CA ASP A 102 7.42 9.78 9.09
C ASP A 102 7.51 11.23 8.57
N PHE A 103 8.64 11.90 8.82
CA PHE A 103 8.89 13.25 8.31
C PHE A 103 8.88 13.28 6.78
N VAL A 104 9.60 12.37 6.12
CA VAL A 104 9.61 12.28 4.66
C VAL A 104 8.22 12.00 4.11
N ALA A 105 7.50 11.03 4.69
CA ALA A 105 6.17 10.67 4.25
C ALA A 105 5.21 11.87 4.31
N ILE A 106 5.16 12.57 5.44
CA ILE A 106 4.18 13.64 5.64
C ILE A 106 4.64 14.97 5.03
N ILE A 107 5.86 15.42 5.33
CA ILE A 107 6.30 16.74 4.87
C ILE A 107 6.67 16.69 3.40
N VAL A 108 7.60 15.80 3.02
CA VAL A 108 8.17 15.82 1.66
C VAL A 108 7.16 15.31 0.63
N VAL A 109 6.51 14.17 0.88
CA VAL A 109 5.66 13.53 -0.15
C VAL A 109 4.23 14.05 -0.14
N LYS A 110 3.66 14.35 1.04
CA LYS A 110 2.26 14.76 1.13
C LYS A 110 2.12 16.29 1.14
N GLN A 111 2.75 16.98 2.09
CA GLN A 111 2.47 18.40 2.35
C GLN A 111 3.13 19.35 1.34
N LEU A 112 4.35 19.09 0.88
CA LEU A 112 5.01 19.93 -0.13
C LEU A 112 4.29 19.87 -1.48
N PHE A 113 3.63 18.77 -1.82
CA PHE A 113 2.86 18.64 -3.06
C PHE A 113 1.43 19.21 -2.97
N GLY A 114 0.98 19.65 -1.80
CA GLY A 114 -0.33 20.30 -1.64
C GLY A 114 -1.29 19.61 -0.66
N GLY A 115 -0.91 18.53 -0.04
CA GLY A 115 -1.71 17.77 0.93
C GLY A 115 -2.42 16.56 0.31
N ILE A 116 -3.55 16.17 0.92
CA ILE A 116 -4.30 14.99 0.48
C ILE A 116 -4.73 15.12 -0.99
N GLY A 117 -4.55 14.07 -1.76
CA GLY A 117 -4.97 14.04 -3.17
C GLY A 117 -3.96 14.59 -4.18
N MET A 118 -2.90 15.26 -3.75
CA MET A 118 -1.89 15.88 -4.63
C MET A 118 -0.55 15.13 -4.64
N ASN A 119 -0.40 14.07 -3.89
CA ASN A 119 0.83 13.30 -3.80
C ASN A 119 1.06 12.48 -5.09
N PHE A 120 2.31 12.46 -5.57
CA PHE A 120 2.72 11.71 -6.77
C PHE A 120 2.88 10.20 -6.52
N ALA A 121 3.08 9.80 -5.26
CA ALA A 121 3.20 8.43 -4.81
C ALA A 121 2.59 8.29 -3.42
N ASN A 122 2.36 7.05 -2.97
CA ASN A 122 1.88 6.79 -1.63
C ASN A 122 2.91 7.27 -0.58
N PRO A 123 2.54 8.17 0.36
CA PRO A 123 3.48 8.76 1.30
C PRO A 123 4.18 7.76 2.21
N ALA A 124 3.44 6.79 2.77
CA ALA A 124 4.00 5.75 3.63
C ALA A 124 5.00 4.88 2.87
N LEU A 125 4.73 4.61 1.59
CA LEU A 125 5.61 3.84 0.72
C LEU A 125 6.97 4.54 0.52
N VAL A 126 6.94 5.83 0.21
CA VAL A 126 8.19 6.59 0.00
C VAL A 126 8.96 6.70 1.32
N GLY A 127 8.27 6.94 2.44
CA GLY A 127 8.89 6.92 3.77
C GLY A 127 9.61 5.59 4.04
N ARG A 128 8.96 4.45 3.77
CA ARG A 128 9.58 3.11 3.87
C ARG A 128 10.82 2.97 2.98
N ILE A 129 10.75 3.41 1.73
CA ILE A 129 11.89 3.30 0.81
C ILE A 129 13.07 4.14 1.30
N VAL A 130 12.84 5.35 1.79
CA VAL A 130 13.89 6.20 2.37
C VAL A 130 14.52 5.51 3.58
N LEU A 131 13.72 4.92 4.48
CA LEU A 131 14.24 4.15 5.61
C LEU A 131 15.08 2.95 5.13
N PHE A 132 14.59 2.21 4.14
CA PHE A 132 15.28 1.04 3.61
C PHE A 132 16.63 1.38 2.97
N VAL A 133 16.71 2.48 2.22
CA VAL A 133 17.95 2.91 1.56
C VAL A 133 18.92 3.55 2.54
N SER A 134 18.42 4.37 3.48
CA SER A 134 19.27 5.13 4.40
C SER A 134 19.68 4.32 5.63
N PHE A 135 18.84 3.42 6.12
CA PHE A 135 19.01 2.65 7.35
C PHE A 135 18.85 1.15 7.13
N ALA A 136 19.53 0.63 6.11
CA ALA A 136 19.41 -0.78 5.71
C ALA A 136 19.70 -1.76 6.86
N GLY A 137 20.63 -1.42 7.77
CA GLY A 137 20.94 -2.23 8.94
C GLY A 137 19.76 -2.41 9.89
N ALA A 138 19.04 -1.33 10.19
CA ALA A 138 17.86 -1.37 11.06
C ALA A 138 16.66 -2.03 10.36
N MET A 139 16.49 -1.77 9.06
CA MET A 139 15.41 -2.35 8.25
C MET A 139 15.56 -3.85 8.01
N ASN A 140 16.77 -4.39 8.05
CA ASN A 140 17.04 -5.82 7.91
C ASN A 140 17.24 -6.54 9.24
N ASN A 141 17.05 -5.86 10.37
CA ASN A 141 17.14 -6.46 11.70
C ASN A 141 15.81 -7.10 12.09
N TRP A 142 15.59 -8.33 11.65
CA TRP A 142 14.38 -9.08 11.89
C TRP A 142 14.35 -9.65 13.31
N VAL A 143 13.22 -9.46 13.99
CA VAL A 143 12.93 -10.10 15.27
C VAL A 143 11.98 -11.26 14.98
N PHE A 144 12.33 -12.43 15.49
CA PHE A 144 11.50 -13.63 15.36
C PHE A 144 10.58 -13.75 16.58
N PRO A 145 9.32 -14.16 16.41
CA PRO A 145 8.48 -14.56 17.53
C PRO A 145 9.10 -15.75 18.28
N ASP A 146 8.93 -15.81 19.60
CA ASP A 146 9.50 -16.87 20.44
C ASP A 146 9.14 -18.29 19.96
N ALA A 147 7.99 -18.45 19.33
CA ALA A 147 7.54 -19.72 18.73
C ALA A 147 8.29 -20.15 17.46
N ALA A 148 9.05 -19.23 16.83
CA ALA A 148 9.72 -19.46 15.53
C ALA A 148 11.23 -19.71 15.65
N VAL A 149 11.79 -19.65 16.85
CA VAL A 149 13.24 -19.69 17.10
C VAL A 149 13.89 -20.98 16.59
N ASP A 150 13.16 -22.09 16.54
CA ASP A 150 13.72 -23.38 16.12
C ASP A 150 13.66 -23.64 14.61
N GLN A 151 13.00 -22.79 13.81
CA GLN A 151 12.71 -23.14 12.42
C GLN A 151 13.60 -22.50 11.36
N LEU A 152 14.23 -21.36 11.59
CA LEU A 152 14.90 -20.65 10.49
C LEU A 152 16.12 -19.83 10.93
N SER A 153 17.29 -20.22 10.45
CA SER A 153 18.50 -19.38 10.44
C SER A 153 18.50 -18.28 9.36
N SER A 154 17.39 -18.12 8.59
CA SER A 154 17.28 -17.17 7.49
C SER A 154 16.41 -15.98 7.85
N ALA A 155 16.81 -14.80 7.38
CA ALA A 155 16.22 -13.50 7.74
C ALA A 155 14.72 -13.35 7.41
N THR A 156 14.23 -13.98 6.34
CA THR A 156 12.81 -13.96 5.93
C THR A 156 12.46 -15.25 5.19
N PRO A 157 11.17 -15.64 5.12
CA PRO A 157 10.74 -16.81 4.33
C PRO A 157 11.15 -16.74 2.84
N LEU A 158 11.31 -15.52 2.29
CA LEU A 158 11.76 -15.30 0.92
C LEU A 158 13.25 -15.60 0.70
N ALA A 159 14.06 -15.61 1.75
CA ALA A 159 15.49 -15.91 1.70
C ALA A 159 15.79 -17.41 1.87
N VAL A 160 14.78 -18.24 2.11
CA VAL A 160 14.94 -19.69 2.27
C VAL A 160 15.19 -20.33 0.90
N ALA A 161 16.28 -21.10 0.81
CA ALA A 161 16.69 -21.75 -0.44
C ALA A 161 15.70 -22.79 -0.97
N ASP A 162 14.93 -23.41 -0.08
CA ASP A 162 13.93 -24.43 -0.43
C ASP A 162 12.54 -24.05 0.11
N PRO A 163 11.68 -23.47 -0.73
CA PRO A 163 10.33 -23.07 -0.33
C PRO A 163 9.46 -24.22 0.17
N ASN A 164 9.76 -25.47 -0.23
CA ASN A 164 8.95 -26.64 0.16
C ASN A 164 9.09 -27.01 1.64
N LYS A 165 10.09 -26.48 2.33
CA LYS A 165 10.28 -26.69 3.77
C LYS A 165 9.43 -25.77 4.65
N LEU A 166 8.82 -24.75 4.06
CA LEU A 166 8.00 -23.79 4.79
C LEU A 166 6.56 -24.28 4.92
N SER A 167 6.02 -24.22 6.14
CA SER A 167 4.61 -24.51 6.39
C SER A 167 3.75 -23.34 5.92
N LEU A 168 2.78 -23.61 5.03
CA LEU A 168 1.82 -22.59 4.58
C LEU A 168 0.94 -22.08 5.72
N LEU A 169 0.64 -22.93 6.72
CA LEU A 169 -0.14 -22.53 7.88
C LEU A 169 0.62 -21.52 8.75
N ASP A 170 1.92 -21.75 8.98
CA ASP A 170 2.75 -20.84 9.77
C ASP A 170 2.89 -19.48 9.08
N LEU A 171 3.04 -19.48 7.75
CA LEU A 171 3.03 -18.25 6.95
C LEU A 171 1.68 -17.52 7.01
N PHE A 172 0.58 -18.26 6.98
CA PHE A 172 -0.76 -17.68 7.05
C PHE A 172 -1.08 -17.11 8.43
N MET A 173 -0.64 -17.79 9.49
CA MET A 173 -0.85 -17.37 10.89
C MET A 173 0.16 -16.33 11.37
N GLY A 174 1.31 -16.18 10.68
CA GLY A 174 2.32 -15.18 11.00
C GLY A 174 3.42 -15.63 11.94
N VAL A 175 3.69 -16.94 12.03
CA VAL A 175 4.78 -17.50 12.84
C VAL A 175 6.10 -17.45 12.06
N HIS A 176 6.54 -16.25 11.67
CA HIS A 176 7.80 -16.04 10.95
C HIS A 176 8.32 -14.62 11.17
N GLY A 177 9.61 -14.41 10.90
CA GLY A 177 10.21 -13.06 10.95
C GLY A 177 9.78 -12.20 9.77
N GLY A 178 9.59 -10.90 10.00
CA GLY A 178 9.18 -9.96 8.98
C GLY A 178 8.90 -8.57 9.55
N VAL A 179 8.34 -7.69 8.73
CA VAL A 179 7.83 -6.40 9.19
C VAL A 179 6.47 -6.56 9.87
N LEU A 180 6.09 -5.59 10.70
CA LEU A 180 4.93 -5.69 11.59
C LEU A 180 3.61 -6.05 10.88
N GLY A 181 3.37 -5.51 9.69
CA GLY A 181 2.11 -5.67 8.97
C GLY A 181 2.06 -6.82 7.96
N GLU A 182 3.20 -7.47 7.67
CA GLU A 182 3.23 -8.53 6.65
C GLU A 182 3.12 -9.94 7.24
N THR A 183 3.39 -10.10 8.53
CA THR A 183 3.53 -11.41 9.14
C THR A 183 2.22 -12.20 9.18
N CYS A 184 1.09 -11.59 9.47
CA CYS A 184 -0.19 -12.27 9.59
C CYS A 184 -1.07 -12.09 8.35
N ALA A 185 -1.01 -13.03 7.39
CA ALA A 185 -1.84 -12.99 6.19
C ALA A 185 -3.34 -13.04 6.51
N LEU A 186 -3.75 -13.75 7.56
CA LEU A 186 -5.14 -13.80 8.02
C LEU A 186 -5.68 -12.40 8.35
N ALA A 187 -4.91 -11.60 9.08
CA ALA A 187 -5.31 -10.24 9.45
C ALA A 187 -5.48 -9.33 8.22
N ILE A 188 -4.58 -9.48 7.22
CA ILE A 188 -4.68 -8.73 5.96
C ILE A 188 -5.93 -9.13 5.17
N VAL A 189 -6.24 -10.43 5.11
CA VAL A 189 -7.45 -10.93 4.43
C VAL A 189 -8.72 -10.43 5.11
N LEU A 190 -8.78 -10.39 6.44
CA LEU A 190 -9.91 -9.79 7.17
C LEU A 190 -10.08 -8.31 6.84
N GLY A 191 -8.98 -7.56 6.79
CA GLY A 191 -8.99 -6.16 6.35
C GLY A 191 -9.47 -5.99 4.90
N LEU A 192 -9.03 -6.86 3.98
CA LEU A 192 -9.49 -6.87 2.59
C LEU A 192 -11.00 -7.10 2.49
N ILE A 193 -11.52 -8.12 3.20
CA ILE A 193 -12.95 -8.43 3.20
C ILE A 193 -13.75 -7.22 3.68
N TYR A 194 -13.33 -6.59 4.78
CA TYR A 194 -13.99 -5.40 5.30
C TYR A 194 -14.01 -4.27 4.27
N LEU A 195 -12.87 -3.93 3.64
CA LEU A 195 -12.77 -2.85 2.66
C LEU A 195 -13.59 -3.12 1.38
N VAL A 196 -13.72 -4.36 0.96
CA VAL A 196 -14.52 -4.75 -0.20
C VAL A 196 -16.02 -4.70 0.13
N VAL A 197 -16.42 -5.18 1.31
CA VAL A 197 -17.83 -5.15 1.77
C VAL A 197 -18.32 -3.71 1.95
N THR A 198 -17.49 -2.84 2.52
CA THR A 198 -17.79 -1.41 2.66
C THR A 198 -17.65 -0.63 1.35
N LYS A 199 -17.31 -1.30 0.24
CA LYS A 199 -17.06 -0.67 -1.08
C LYS A 199 -16.00 0.44 -1.06
N THR A 200 -15.17 0.46 -0.03
CA THR A 200 -14.07 1.41 0.12
C THR A 200 -13.00 1.16 -0.95
N ILE A 201 -12.71 -0.09 -1.30
CA ILE A 201 -11.78 -0.45 -2.38
C ILE A 201 -12.41 -1.40 -3.39
N SER A 202 -11.83 -1.42 -4.60
CA SER A 202 -12.15 -2.41 -5.62
C SER A 202 -11.23 -3.61 -5.51
N ILE A 203 -11.78 -4.83 -5.51
CA ILE A 203 -11.02 -6.08 -5.48
C ILE A 203 -10.14 -6.27 -6.73
N ALA A 204 -10.35 -5.50 -7.80
CA ALA A 204 -9.67 -5.69 -9.09
C ALA A 204 -8.16 -5.57 -8.99
N ILE A 205 -7.63 -4.58 -8.22
CA ILE A 205 -6.18 -4.39 -8.06
C ILE A 205 -5.56 -5.52 -7.24
N PRO A 206 -6.03 -5.83 -6.01
CA PRO A 206 -5.49 -6.94 -5.24
C PRO A 206 -5.56 -8.27 -5.96
N ALA A 207 -6.69 -8.59 -6.60
CA ALA A 207 -6.85 -9.84 -7.32
C ALA A 207 -5.92 -9.95 -8.54
N ALA A 208 -5.77 -8.89 -9.33
CA ALA A 208 -4.87 -8.86 -10.47
C ALA A 208 -3.40 -8.95 -10.06
N TYR A 209 -3.01 -8.26 -8.99
CA TYR A 209 -1.64 -8.24 -8.50
C TYR A 209 -1.23 -9.60 -7.91
N VAL A 210 -2.01 -10.10 -6.96
CA VAL A 210 -1.75 -11.40 -6.31
C VAL A 210 -1.86 -12.55 -7.32
N GLY A 211 -2.88 -12.52 -8.18
CA GLY A 211 -3.08 -13.53 -9.22
C GLY A 211 -1.95 -13.59 -10.24
N SER A 212 -1.45 -12.44 -10.71
CA SER A 212 -0.32 -12.40 -11.64
C SER A 212 0.97 -12.90 -10.99
N MET A 213 1.25 -12.51 -9.74
CA MET A 213 2.40 -13.04 -8.98
C MET A 213 2.33 -14.56 -8.83
N PHE A 214 1.17 -15.10 -8.46
CA PHE A 214 0.97 -16.54 -8.36
C PHE A 214 1.26 -17.25 -9.68
N VAL A 215 0.71 -16.73 -10.79
CA VAL A 215 0.90 -17.33 -12.12
C VAL A 215 2.37 -17.28 -12.57
N PHE A 216 3.07 -16.15 -12.37
CA PHE A 216 4.48 -16.04 -12.75
C PHE A 216 5.38 -16.98 -11.94
N TYR A 217 5.16 -17.07 -10.63
CA TYR A 217 5.91 -18.02 -9.80
C TYR A 217 5.58 -19.47 -10.15
N LEU A 218 4.32 -19.79 -10.44
CA LEU A 218 3.93 -21.14 -10.90
C LEU A 218 4.64 -21.53 -12.20
N ILE A 219 4.73 -20.62 -13.17
CA ILE A 219 5.44 -20.85 -14.42
C ILE A 219 6.96 -20.99 -14.19
N ALA A 220 7.54 -20.18 -13.33
CA ALA A 220 8.99 -20.17 -13.09
C ALA A 220 9.47 -21.36 -12.26
N THR A 221 8.69 -21.80 -11.26
CA THR A 221 9.09 -22.84 -10.31
C THR A 221 8.44 -24.20 -10.59
N HIS A 222 7.41 -24.27 -11.43
CA HIS A 222 6.57 -25.44 -11.66
C HIS A 222 5.99 -26.08 -10.37
N SER A 223 5.90 -25.30 -9.28
CA SER A 223 5.43 -25.73 -7.97
C SER A 223 4.35 -24.81 -7.44
N VAL A 224 3.16 -25.36 -7.18
CA VAL A 224 2.05 -24.63 -6.55
C VAL A 224 2.43 -24.17 -5.16
N HIS A 225 3.15 -25.01 -4.39
CA HIS A 225 3.59 -24.69 -3.04
C HIS A 225 4.54 -23.48 -3.04
N ALA A 226 5.54 -23.46 -3.92
CA ALA A 226 6.48 -22.33 -4.06
C ALA A 226 5.77 -21.04 -4.46
N ALA A 227 4.77 -21.13 -5.37
CA ALA A 227 3.96 -19.98 -5.76
C ALA A 227 3.12 -19.44 -4.58
N LEU A 228 2.53 -20.29 -3.75
CA LEU A 228 1.80 -19.89 -2.56
C LEU A 228 2.73 -19.27 -1.50
N VAL A 229 3.90 -19.85 -1.27
CA VAL A 229 4.92 -19.28 -0.38
C VAL A 229 5.30 -17.89 -0.85
N ALA A 230 5.56 -17.69 -2.15
CA ALA A 230 5.93 -16.38 -2.70
C ALA A 230 4.81 -15.32 -2.53
N VAL A 231 3.55 -15.74 -2.57
CA VAL A 231 2.39 -14.86 -2.36
C VAL A 231 2.20 -14.53 -0.89
N LEU A 232 2.33 -15.52 0.01
CA LEU A 232 2.12 -15.35 1.44
C LEU A 232 3.31 -14.69 2.15
N SER A 233 4.49 -14.69 1.52
CA SER A 233 5.72 -14.17 2.11
C SER A 233 5.99 -12.73 1.67
N GLY A 234 6.57 -11.95 2.58
CA GLY A 234 6.92 -10.55 2.37
C GLY A 234 5.69 -9.65 2.24
N GLY A 235 5.93 -8.38 1.98
CA GLY A 235 4.90 -7.34 1.96
C GLY A 235 3.92 -7.38 0.79
N LEU A 236 3.82 -8.48 0.00
CA LEU A 236 2.96 -8.54 -1.18
C LEU A 236 1.49 -8.34 -0.84
N LEU A 237 0.95 -9.12 0.10
CA LEU A 237 -0.47 -9.04 0.47
C LEU A 237 -0.80 -7.69 1.10
N PHE A 238 0.03 -7.21 2.02
CA PHE A 238 -0.15 -5.91 2.65
C PHE A 238 -0.09 -4.78 1.62
N GLY A 239 0.92 -4.82 0.74
CA GLY A 239 1.07 -3.86 -0.36
C GLY A 239 -0.09 -3.88 -1.35
N ALA A 240 -0.59 -5.07 -1.70
CA ALA A 240 -1.71 -5.23 -2.63
C ALA A 240 -3.03 -4.68 -2.06
N VAL A 241 -3.27 -4.83 -0.75
CA VAL A 241 -4.52 -4.43 -0.10
C VAL A 241 -4.52 -2.98 0.34
N PHE A 242 -3.46 -2.50 1.00
CA PHE A 242 -3.46 -1.19 1.67
C PHE A 242 -2.64 -0.12 0.95
N MET A 243 -1.72 -0.50 0.04
CA MET A 243 -0.85 0.46 -0.63
C MET A 243 -1.16 0.62 -2.11
N ALA A 244 -1.43 -0.47 -2.84
CA ALA A 244 -1.76 -0.44 -4.26
C ALA A 244 -3.17 0.10 -4.54
N THR A 245 -4.05 0.07 -3.55
CA THR A 245 -5.43 0.55 -3.64
C THR A 245 -5.62 1.99 -3.18
N ASP A 246 -4.54 2.73 -2.95
CA ASP A 246 -4.60 4.15 -2.62
C ASP A 246 -5.34 4.94 -3.70
N TYR A 247 -6.31 5.75 -3.29
CA TYR A 247 -7.19 6.50 -4.20
C TYR A 247 -6.44 7.45 -5.14
N VAL A 248 -5.35 8.04 -4.67
CA VAL A 248 -4.61 9.07 -5.40
C VAL A 248 -3.67 8.45 -6.42
N THR A 249 -3.04 7.33 -6.04
CA THR A 249 -1.94 6.73 -6.79
C THR A 249 -2.33 5.44 -7.51
N SER A 250 -3.65 5.18 -7.69
CA SER A 250 -4.17 4.04 -8.44
C SER A 250 -5.06 4.48 -9.61
N PRO A 251 -5.21 3.66 -10.68
CA PRO A 251 -6.04 4.00 -11.83
C PRO A 251 -7.54 4.06 -11.50
N PHE A 252 -8.26 4.95 -12.20
CA PHE A 252 -9.70 5.14 -11.99
C PHE A 252 -10.56 4.07 -12.67
N THR A 253 -10.17 3.64 -13.89
CA THR A 253 -10.97 2.71 -14.70
C THR A 253 -10.74 1.25 -14.30
N LEU A 254 -11.75 0.39 -14.44
CA LEU A 254 -11.60 -1.03 -14.16
C LEU A 254 -10.50 -1.67 -15.03
N LYS A 255 -10.44 -1.31 -16.32
CA LYS A 255 -9.37 -1.77 -17.22
C LYS A 255 -8.00 -1.29 -16.76
N GLY A 256 -7.89 -0.03 -16.34
CA GLY A 256 -6.66 0.52 -15.78
C GLY A 256 -6.22 -0.21 -14.51
N LYS A 257 -7.16 -0.50 -13.60
CA LYS A 257 -6.89 -1.27 -12.37
C LYS A 257 -6.34 -2.66 -12.64
N LEU A 258 -6.90 -3.38 -13.64
CA LEU A 258 -6.40 -4.69 -14.03
C LEU A 258 -5.00 -4.61 -14.65
N VAL A 259 -4.79 -3.68 -15.59
CA VAL A 259 -3.46 -3.45 -16.20
C VAL A 259 -2.42 -3.09 -15.15
N TYR A 260 -2.76 -2.19 -14.23
CA TYR A 260 -1.90 -1.77 -13.14
C TYR A 260 -1.55 -2.94 -12.21
N GLY A 261 -2.54 -3.75 -11.80
CA GLY A 261 -2.31 -4.92 -10.94
C GLY A 261 -1.43 -5.97 -11.60
N VAL A 262 -1.65 -6.29 -12.88
CA VAL A 262 -0.80 -7.23 -13.63
C VAL A 262 0.62 -6.66 -13.79
N ALA A 263 0.77 -5.38 -14.14
CA ALA A 263 2.07 -4.75 -14.28
C ALA A 263 2.85 -4.73 -12.96
N LEU A 264 2.17 -4.47 -11.82
CA LEU A 264 2.75 -4.63 -10.48
C LEU A 264 3.29 -6.04 -10.27
N GLY A 265 2.51 -7.07 -10.63
CA GLY A 265 2.95 -8.46 -10.53
C GLY A 265 4.19 -8.75 -11.36
N VAL A 266 4.24 -8.29 -12.62
CA VAL A 266 5.42 -8.44 -13.49
C VAL A 266 6.65 -7.80 -12.86
N VAL A 267 6.55 -6.54 -12.45
CA VAL A 267 7.69 -5.79 -11.89
C VAL A 267 8.16 -6.42 -10.57
N THR A 268 7.22 -6.76 -9.68
CA THR A 268 7.56 -7.41 -8.39
C THR A 268 8.20 -8.77 -8.61
N PHE A 269 7.67 -9.57 -9.54
CA PHE A 269 8.26 -10.86 -9.90
C PHE A 269 9.68 -10.68 -10.44
N ALA A 270 9.89 -9.73 -11.36
CA ALA A 270 11.20 -9.45 -11.93
C ALA A 270 12.22 -9.06 -10.84
N ILE A 271 11.85 -8.20 -9.89
CA ILE A 271 12.73 -7.79 -8.80
C ILE A 271 13.03 -8.97 -7.87
N ARG A 272 12.03 -9.79 -7.50
CA ARG A 272 12.22 -10.93 -6.59
C ARG A 272 12.98 -12.09 -7.23
N TYR A 273 12.75 -12.39 -8.51
CA TYR A 273 13.30 -13.56 -9.16
C TYR A 273 14.69 -13.32 -9.77
N TRP A 274 14.94 -12.13 -10.34
CA TRP A 274 16.21 -11.77 -10.97
C TRP A 274 17.01 -10.71 -10.17
N GLY A 275 16.37 -9.98 -9.29
CA GLY A 275 17.03 -8.92 -8.53
C GLY A 275 17.73 -9.43 -7.27
N SER A 276 18.54 -8.55 -6.68
CA SER A 276 19.23 -8.81 -5.41
C SER A 276 18.33 -8.53 -4.17
N TYR A 277 17.18 -7.92 -4.35
CA TYR A 277 16.27 -7.57 -3.27
C TYR A 277 15.20 -8.63 -3.09
N THR A 278 15.12 -9.19 -1.90
CA THR A 278 14.15 -10.25 -1.59
C THR A 278 12.70 -9.76 -1.59
N GLU A 279 12.44 -8.52 -1.21
CA GLU A 279 11.06 -8.02 -1.10
C GLU A 279 10.52 -7.37 -2.39
N GLY A 280 11.17 -6.41 -2.95
CA GLY A 280 10.82 -5.75 -4.22
C GLY A 280 9.47 -5.02 -4.31
N VAL A 281 8.51 -5.31 -3.42
CA VAL A 281 7.12 -4.79 -3.48
C VAL A 281 7.09 -3.27 -3.42
N SER A 282 7.86 -2.68 -2.51
CA SER A 282 7.87 -1.22 -2.34
C SER A 282 8.41 -0.49 -3.56
N PHE A 283 9.47 -1.02 -4.18
CA PHE A 283 10.05 -0.45 -5.39
C PHE A 283 9.11 -0.60 -6.59
N ALA A 284 8.46 -1.77 -6.72
CA ALA A 284 7.48 -2.01 -7.76
C ALA A 284 6.27 -1.05 -7.65
N LEU A 285 5.75 -0.86 -6.43
CA LEU A 285 4.66 0.06 -6.17
C LEU A 285 5.06 1.51 -6.49
N LEU A 286 6.24 1.97 -6.05
CA LEU A 286 6.72 3.31 -6.35
C LEU A 286 6.84 3.52 -7.86
N PHE A 287 7.48 2.58 -8.56
CA PHE A 287 7.64 2.63 -10.00
C PHE A 287 6.28 2.71 -10.70
N MET A 288 5.35 1.85 -10.33
CA MET A 288 4.03 1.81 -10.96
C MET A 288 3.14 3.01 -10.61
N ASN A 289 3.30 3.63 -9.43
CA ASN A 289 2.60 4.87 -9.09
C ASN A 289 2.95 6.00 -10.08
N LEU A 290 4.20 6.08 -10.54
CA LEU A 290 4.62 7.06 -11.56
C LEU A 290 3.99 6.79 -12.93
N TRP A 291 3.61 5.55 -13.23
CA TRP A 291 2.98 5.18 -14.50
C TRP A 291 1.45 5.33 -14.50
N VAL A 292 0.82 5.56 -13.35
CA VAL A 292 -0.64 5.68 -13.24
C VAL A 292 -1.24 6.75 -14.15
N PRO A 293 -0.66 7.94 -14.33
CA PRO A 293 -1.19 8.93 -15.25
C PRO A 293 -1.27 8.41 -16.70
N TYR A 294 -0.22 7.72 -17.16
CA TYR A 294 -0.19 7.11 -18.50
C TYR A 294 -1.20 5.98 -18.65
N ILE A 295 -1.37 5.15 -17.61
CA ILE A 295 -2.38 4.07 -17.61
C ILE A 295 -3.78 4.67 -17.69
N ASN A 296 -4.05 5.75 -16.97
CA ASN A 296 -5.33 6.45 -17.02
C ASN A 296 -5.62 7.02 -18.41
N ASP A 297 -4.63 7.61 -19.08
CA ASP A 297 -4.78 8.13 -20.44
C ASP A 297 -5.06 7.00 -21.45
N LEU A 298 -4.35 5.89 -21.34
CA LEU A 298 -4.55 4.71 -22.21
C LEU A 298 -5.91 4.04 -22.00
N THR A 299 -6.43 4.08 -20.78
CA THR A 299 -7.68 3.40 -20.41
C THR A 299 -8.87 4.35 -20.28
N ARG A 300 -8.70 5.61 -20.68
CA ARG A 300 -9.74 6.64 -20.61
C ARG A 300 -10.98 6.22 -21.38
N GLN A 301 -12.13 6.33 -20.73
CA GLN A 301 -13.40 6.08 -21.37
C GLN A 301 -13.75 7.23 -22.32
N THR A 302 -14.21 6.91 -23.51
CA THR A 302 -14.72 7.93 -24.44
C THR A 302 -16.02 8.51 -23.91
N PRO A 303 -16.17 9.84 -23.83
CA PRO A 303 -17.44 10.45 -23.42
C PRO A 303 -18.57 10.06 -24.36
N TYR A 304 -19.80 10.03 -23.83
CA TYR A 304 -20.98 9.79 -24.65
C TYR A 304 -21.07 10.86 -25.76
N GLY A 305 -21.32 10.42 -27.00
CA GLY A 305 -21.36 11.32 -28.16
C GLY A 305 -20.01 11.70 -28.77
N TYR A 306 -18.90 11.16 -28.26
CA TYR A 306 -17.59 11.41 -28.85
C TYR A 306 -17.47 10.71 -30.22
N VAL A 307 -17.38 11.52 -31.28
CA VAL A 307 -17.06 11.04 -32.64
C VAL A 307 -15.54 11.12 -32.81
N LYS A 308 -14.86 9.98 -33.03
CA LYS A 308 -13.44 10.00 -33.35
C LYS A 308 -13.22 10.92 -34.56
N PRO A 309 -12.32 11.93 -34.48
CA PRO A 309 -11.96 12.68 -35.66
C PRO A 309 -11.44 11.70 -36.72
N ALA A 310 -11.99 11.82 -37.95
CA ALA A 310 -11.50 11.04 -39.06
C ALA A 310 -9.98 11.22 -39.13
N LYS A 311 -9.22 10.10 -39.21
CA LYS A 311 -7.79 10.17 -39.49
C LYS A 311 -7.63 11.07 -40.70
N LYS A 312 -7.05 12.26 -40.52
CA LYS A 312 -6.54 13.00 -41.68
C LYS A 312 -5.61 12.02 -42.36
N GLU A 313 -6.01 11.51 -43.51
CA GLU A 313 -5.10 10.85 -44.41
C GLU A 313 -3.89 11.77 -44.50
N ALA A 314 -2.73 11.25 -44.18
CA ALA A 314 -1.48 11.93 -44.44
C ALA A 314 -1.40 12.09 -45.95
N ALA A 315 -2.03 13.11 -46.44
CA ALA A 315 -1.84 13.59 -47.82
C ALA A 315 -0.33 13.86 -47.94
N GLY A 316 0.32 13.08 -48.72
CA GLY A 316 1.74 13.17 -49.01
C GLY A 316 2.19 14.59 -49.35
N LYS A 317 3.29 14.96 -48.80
CA LYS A 317 4.34 15.72 -49.47
C LYS A 317 5.68 15.27 -48.95
#